data_caf642ca9ddabf6baba9056d6a6b0dd6
#
_entry.id   caf642ca9ddabf6baba9056d6a6b0dd6
#
_cell.length_a   1.000
_cell.length_b   1.000
_cell.length_c   1.000
_cell.angle_alpha   90.00
_cell.angle_beta   90.00
_cell.angle_gamma   90.00
#
_symmetry.space_group_name_H-M   'P 1'
#
loop_
_entity.id
_entity.type
_entity.pdbx_description
1 polymer ?
#
loop_
_entity_poly.entity_id
_entity_poly.type
_entity_poly.pdbx_seq_one_letter_code
_entity_poly.pdbx_strand_id
1 'polypeptide(L)'
;MKVSLIGGTGFVGSHIVPALIAAGHVPRLLMRDPASGSGLPLDQCEQVRGEVSDPVALAECVQGADAVIYLIGILREFPSQGITFEDLQFRGVERTLEACRAAGVGRFVLMSANGVKPDGTAYQRSKHQAEEAVKASCPRWTIFRPSVIFGPPQGRMEFCTQLRRDIIDSPLPAPLFYPGLLPTGAGAFQLAPVAIADVAQAFVRALTRPETEGRTFELCGPEPKSWKEILETIAAAVDKRKLMLPAPAIGVKTAAALFDRFPWFPISRDQLTMLMEGNVCADASAYPLLGIDPQPFTVESLRYLRAG
;
A
#
# COMPACT_ATOMS: atom_id res chain seq x y z
N MET A 1 -4.43 -23.95 -1.27
CA MET A 1 -5.06 -23.17 -2.35
C MET A 1 -3.98 -22.66 -3.29
N LYS A 2 -4.29 -22.60 -4.60
CA LYS A 2 -3.48 -21.85 -5.56
C LYS A 2 -3.97 -20.40 -5.58
N VAL A 3 -3.08 -19.47 -5.30
CA VAL A 3 -3.42 -18.04 -5.17
C VAL A 3 -2.62 -17.22 -6.18
N SER A 4 -3.31 -16.58 -7.12
CA SER A 4 -2.67 -15.71 -8.10
C SER A 4 -2.47 -14.30 -7.53
N LEU A 5 -1.25 -13.76 -7.66
CA LEU A 5 -0.90 -12.43 -7.16
C LEU A 5 -0.54 -11.51 -8.31
N ILE A 6 -1.31 -10.43 -8.45
CA ILE A 6 -1.03 -9.33 -9.35
C ILE A 6 -0.35 -8.22 -8.55
N GLY A 7 0.94 -7.98 -8.81
CA GLY A 7 1.77 -7.08 -8.01
C GLY A 7 2.50 -7.76 -6.84
N GLY A 8 2.63 -9.09 -6.87
CA GLY A 8 3.30 -9.89 -5.82
C GLY A 8 4.78 -9.57 -5.60
N THR A 9 5.46 -8.92 -6.54
CA THR A 9 6.88 -8.53 -6.43
C THR A 9 7.10 -7.17 -5.74
N GLY A 10 6.02 -6.43 -5.44
CA GLY A 10 6.06 -5.16 -4.70
C GLY A 10 6.34 -5.33 -3.21
N PHE A 11 6.41 -4.20 -2.47
CA PHE A 11 6.67 -4.21 -1.03
C PHE A 11 5.66 -5.09 -0.25
N VAL A 12 4.36 -4.87 -0.43
CA VAL A 12 3.35 -5.68 0.28
C VAL A 12 3.38 -7.13 -0.18
N GLY A 13 3.50 -7.36 -1.49
CA GLY A 13 3.58 -8.71 -2.06
C GLY A 13 4.77 -9.51 -1.53
N SER A 14 5.92 -8.86 -1.27
CA SER A 14 7.11 -9.54 -0.74
C SER A 14 6.92 -10.09 0.67
N HIS A 15 5.91 -9.64 1.40
CA HIS A 15 5.53 -10.19 2.70
C HIS A 15 4.34 -11.16 2.61
N ILE A 16 3.42 -10.92 1.68
CA ILE A 16 2.27 -11.82 1.46
C ILE A 16 2.72 -13.16 0.87
N VAL A 17 3.66 -13.15 -0.07
CA VAL A 17 4.14 -14.39 -0.73
C VAL A 17 4.69 -15.41 0.27
N PRO A 18 5.66 -15.10 1.14
CA PRO A 18 6.13 -16.05 2.13
C PRO A 18 5.06 -16.42 3.16
N ALA A 19 4.15 -15.51 3.50
CA ALA A 19 3.05 -15.79 4.41
C ALA A 19 2.03 -16.78 3.81
N LEU A 20 1.77 -16.72 2.51
CA LEU A 20 0.95 -17.71 1.78
C LEU A 20 1.60 -19.10 1.81
N ILE A 21 2.89 -19.18 1.54
CA ILE A 21 3.65 -20.43 1.56
C ILE A 21 3.61 -21.04 2.97
N ALA A 22 3.86 -20.22 4.00
CA ALA A 22 3.80 -20.68 5.39
C ALA A 22 2.41 -21.20 5.79
N ALA A 23 1.35 -20.68 5.16
CA ALA A 23 -0.03 -21.15 5.35
C ALA A 23 -0.40 -22.36 4.46
N GLY A 24 0.55 -22.93 3.71
CA GLY A 24 0.34 -24.08 2.84
C GLY A 24 -0.37 -23.76 1.52
N HIS A 25 -0.33 -22.51 1.09
CA HIS A 25 -0.83 -22.10 -0.23
C HIS A 25 0.28 -22.09 -1.27
N VAL A 26 -0.08 -22.17 -2.53
CA VAL A 26 0.85 -22.09 -3.68
C VAL A 26 0.65 -20.73 -4.35
N PRO A 27 1.58 -19.76 -4.17
CA PRO A 27 1.51 -18.49 -4.86
C PRO A 27 1.83 -18.65 -6.35
N ARG A 28 1.05 -17.97 -7.22
CA ARG A 28 1.38 -17.78 -8.63
C ARG A 28 1.53 -16.30 -8.90
N LEU A 29 2.69 -15.88 -9.39
CA LEU A 29 3.05 -14.47 -9.54
C LEU A 29 3.01 -14.04 -11.00
N LEU A 30 2.25 -12.98 -11.29
CA LEU A 30 2.41 -12.24 -12.54
C LEU A 30 3.62 -11.32 -12.40
N MET A 31 4.64 -11.50 -13.24
CA MET A 31 5.93 -10.83 -13.15
C MET A 31 6.39 -10.31 -14.50
N ARG A 32 6.74 -9.02 -14.58
CA ARG A 32 7.32 -8.41 -15.79
C ARG A 32 8.73 -8.94 -16.09
N ASP A 33 9.53 -9.04 -15.05
CA ASP A 33 10.90 -9.49 -15.09
C ASP A 33 11.16 -10.40 -13.86
N PRO A 34 11.74 -11.60 -14.06
CA PRO A 34 12.15 -12.46 -12.95
C PRO A 34 13.06 -11.78 -11.93
N ALA A 35 13.91 -10.83 -12.36
CA ALA A 35 14.75 -10.04 -11.44
C ALA A 35 13.95 -9.19 -10.45
N SER A 36 12.70 -8.80 -10.78
CA SER A 36 11.81 -8.10 -9.87
C SER A 36 11.39 -8.92 -8.64
N GLY A 37 11.52 -10.25 -8.74
CA GLY A 37 11.27 -11.21 -7.65
C GLY A 37 12.46 -11.43 -6.72
N SER A 38 13.55 -10.68 -6.84
CA SER A 38 14.72 -10.83 -5.97
C SER A 38 14.34 -10.80 -4.49
N GLY A 39 14.84 -11.77 -3.73
CA GLY A 39 14.52 -11.96 -2.31
C GLY A 39 13.21 -12.71 -2.03
N LEU A 40 12.43 -13.11 -3.06
CA LEU A 40 11.28 -13.99 -2.91
C LEU A 40 11.68 -15.48 -3.05
N PRO A 41 10.98 -16.40 -2.39
CA PRO A 41 11.17 -17.85 -2.55
C PRO A 41 10.53 -18.34 -3.86
N LEU A 42 11.10 -17.93 -4.99
CA LEU A 42 10.54 -18.19 -6.33
C LEU A 42 10.50 -19.67 -6.69
N ASP A 43 11.34 -20.48 -6.08
CA ASP A 43 11.37 -21.95 -6.20
C ASP A 43 10.09 -22.61 -5.62
N GLN A 44 9.37 -21.89 -4.74
CA GLN A 44 8.11 -22.32 -4.15
C GLN A 44 6.90 -21.62 -4.77
N CYS A 45 7.09 -20.88 -5.87
CA CYS A 45 6.04 -20.12 -6.55
C CYS A 45 5.91 -20.56 -8.01
N GLU A 46 4.68 -20.60 -8.51
CA GLU A 46 4.46 -20.59 -9.95
C GLU A 46 4.69 -19.17 -10.49
N GLN A 47 5.26 -19.05 -11.67
CA GLN A 47 5.62 -17.77 -12.26
C GLN A 47 4.99 -17.66 -13.65
N VAL A 48 4.32 -16.54 -13.92
CA VAL A 48 3.80 -16.17 -15.23
C VAL A 48 4.46 -14.87 -15.65
N ARG A 49 5.13 -14.87 -16.80
CA ARG A 49 5.77 -13.67 -17.34
C ARG A 49 4.76 -12.81 -18.09
N GLY A 50 4.64 -11.57 -17.70
CA GLY A 50 3.76 -10.61 -18.37
C GLY A 50 3.42 -9.40 -17.52
N GLU A 51 2.58 -8.55 -18.05
CA GLU A 51 2.11 -7.32 -17.42
C GLU A 51 0.59 -7.36 -17.20
N VAL A 52 0.11 -6.49 -16.32
CA VAL A 52 -1.35 -6.35 -16.06
C VAL A 52 -2.12 -5.79 -17.27
N SER A 53 -1.42 -5.23 -18.24
CA SER A 53 -1.96 -4.81 -19.55
C SER A 53 -2.06 -5.94 -20.58
N ASP A 54 -1.42 -7.10 -20.33
CA ASP A 54 -1.44 -8.25 -21.21
C ASP A 54 -2.57 -9.24 -20.83
N PRO A 55 -3.64 -9.34 -21.64
CA PRO A 55 -4.76 -10.21 -21.35
C PRO A 55 -4.39 -11.71 -21.41
N VAL A 56 -3.40 -12.09 -22.21
CA VAL A 56 -2.95 -13.48 -22.33
C VAL A 56 -2.22 -13.90 -21.04
N ALA A 57 -1.30 -13.07 -20.59
CA ALA A 57 -0.59 -13.31 -19.33
C ALA A 57 -1.52 -13.29 -18.11
N LEU A 58 -2.52 -12.41 -18.08
CA LEU A 58 -3.55 -12.42 -17.04
C LEU A 58 -4.36 -13.70 -17.05
N ALA A 59 -4.83 -14.15 -18.24
CA ALA A 59 -5.59 -15.39 -18.37
C ALA A 59 -4.76 -16.59 -17.88
N GLU A 60 -3.50 -16.71 -18.27
CA GLU A 60 -2.58 -17.74 -17.80
C GLU A 60 -2.38 -17.65 -16.27
N CYS A 61 -2.19 -16.45 -15.76
CA CYS A 61 -1.97 -16.23 -14.33
C CYS A 61 -3.14 -16.67 -13.47
N VAL A 62 -4.39 -16.44 -13.91
CA VAL A 62 -5.59 -16.79 -13.11
C VAL A 62 -6.15 -18.19 -13.41
N GLN A 63 -5.71 -18.85 -14.48
CA GLN A 63 -6.22 -20.15 -14.89
C GLN A 63 -6.02 -21.21 -13.79
N GLY A 64 -7.13 -21.79 -13.29
CA GLY A 64 -7.12 -22.81 -12.25
C GLY A 64 -6.68 -22.31 -10.88
N ALA A 65 -6.70 -20.99 -10.64
CA ALA A 65 -6.50 -20.43 -9.31
C ALA A 65 -7.78 -20.54 -8.47
N ASP A 66 -7.61 -20.74 -7.16
CA ASP A 66 -8.71 -20.73 -6.20
C ASP A 66 -9.08 -19.30 -5.78
N ALA A 67 -8.11 -18.38 -5.82
CA ALA A 67 -8.28 -16.99 -5.46
C ALA A 67 -7.28 -16.08 -6.18
N VAL A 68 -7.64 -14.80 -6.31
CA VAL A 68 -6.76 -13.74 -6.82
C VAL A 68 -6.58 -12.66 -5.78
N ILE A 69 -5.34 -12.21 -5.59
CA ILE A 69 -4.98 -11.04 -4.79
C ILE A 69 -4.42 -9.96 -5.71
N TYR A 70 -5.03 -8.78 -5.70
CA TYR A 70 -4.56 -7.63 -6.48
C TYR A 70 -3.92 -6.59 -5.58
N LEU A 71 -2.62 -6.34 -5.78
CA LEU A 71 -1.77 -5.51 -4.92
C LEU A 71 -1.18 -4.29 -5.63
N ILE A 72 -1.40 -4.12 -6.95
CA ILE A 72 -0.79 -3.00 -7.66
C ILE A 72 -1.31 -1.68 -7.10
N GLY A 73 -0.36 -0.85 -6.67
CA GLY A 73 -0.59 0.51 -6.23
C GLY A 73 0.65 1.35 -6.47
N ILE A 74 0.47 2.49 -7.14
CA ILE A 74 1.51 3.49 -7.34
C ILE A 74 1.10 4.76 -6.59
N LEU A 75 2.05 5.52 -6.09
CA LEU A 75 1.80 6.79 -5.40
C LEU A 75 2.13 8.01 -6.26
N ARG A 76 2.70 7.78 -7.47
CA ARG A 76 3.06 8.81 -8.44
C ARG A 76 2.91 8.25 -9.84
N GLU A 77 2.44 9.08 -10.74
CA GLU A 77 2.30 8.75 -12.15
C GLU A 77 3.55 9.14 -12.95
N PHE A 78 3.81 8.37 -14.01
CA PHE A 78 4.81 8.66 -15.03
C PHE A 78 4.16 8.42 -16.41
N PRO A 79 3.31 9.34 -16.89
CA PRO A 79 2.50 9.13 -18.10
C PRO A 79 3.33 8.86 -19.35
N SER A 80 4.53 9.45 -19.46
CA SER A 80 5.47 9.18 -20.56
C SER A 80 5.97 7.73 -20.60
N GLN A 81 5.81 6.99 -19.51
CA GLN A 81 6.18 5.57 -19.39
C GLN A 81 4.95 4.64 -19.36
N GLY A 82 3.75 5.15 -19.59
CA GLY A 82 2.50 4.41 -19.47
C GLY A 82 2.11 4.07 -18.03
N ILE A 83 2.73 4.70 -17.03
CA ILE A 83 2.48 4.44 -15.61
C ILE A 83 1.48 5.48 -15.10
N THR A 84 0.19 5.12 -15.05
CA THR A 84 -0.89 5.99 -14.58
C THR A 84 -1.75 5.31 -13.54
N PHE A 85 -2.42 6.10 -12.70
CA PHE A 85 -3.39 5.57 -11.73
C PHE A 85 -4.54 4.87 -12.43
N GLU A 86 -5.05 5.46 -13.50
CA GLU A 86 -6.15 4.91 -14.31
C GLU A 86 -5.79 3.52 -14.83
N ASP A 87 -4.63 3.35 -15.47
CA ASP A 87 -4.28 2.09 -16.12
C ASP A 87 -3.92 0.99 -15.12
N LEU A 88 -3.13 1.32 -14.08
CA LEU A 88 -2.61 0.32 -13.15
C LEU A 88 -3.56 0.02 -11.98
N GLN A 89 -4.29 1.02 -11.46
CA GLN A 89 -5.11 0.84 -10.25
C GLN A 89 -6.57 0.54 -10.58
N PHE A 90 -7.10 1.02 -11.71
CA PHE A 90 -8.47 0.80 -12.12
C PHE A 90 -8.59 -0.18 -13.28
N ARG A 91 -8.06 0.14 -14.47
CA ARG A 91 -8.15 -0.74 -15.66
C ARG A 91 -7.45 -2.08 -15.45
N GLY A 92 -6.36 -2.10 -14.70
CA GLY A 92 -5.69 -3.36 -14.33
C GLY A 92 -6.58 -4.27 -13.50
N VAL A 93 -7.38 -3.70 -12.58
CA VAL A 93 -8.38 -4.46 -11.82
C VAL A 93 -9.49 -4.97 -12.74
N GLU A 94 -10.04 -4.14 -13.64
CA GLU A 94 -11.09 -4.56 -14.59
C GLU A 94 -10.61 -5.75 -15.46
N ARG A 95 -9.42 -5.64 -16.09
CA ARG A 95 -8.83 -6.72 -16.91
C ARG A 95 -8.65 -8.01 -16.10
N THR A 96 -8.22 -7.88 -14.84
CA THR A 96 -8.04 -9.05 -13.95
C THR A 96 -9.37 -9.70 -13.60
N LEU A 97 -10.42 -8.90 -13.34
CA LEU A 97 -11.78 -9.40 -13.09
C LEU A 97 -12.37 -10.10 -14.33
N GLU A 98 -12.13 -9.59 -15.54
CA GLU A 98 -12.52 -10.25 -16.78
C GLU A 98 -11.84 -11.61 -16.94
N ALA A 99 -10.52 -11.69 -16.69
CA ALA A 99 -9.79 -12.95 -16.71
C ALA A 99 -10.31 -13.92 -15.64
N CYS A 100 -10.58 -13.45 -14.42
CA CYS A 100 -11.19 -14.26 -13.35
C CYS A 100 -12.55 -14.83 -13.77
N ARG A 101 -13.41 -14.01 -14.34
CA ARG A 101 -14.73 -14.44 -14.82
C ARG A 101 -14.61 -15.51 -15.89
N ALA A 102 -13.72 -15.33 -16.87
CA ALA A 102 -13.49 -16.30 -17.94
C ALA A 102 -12.93 -17.63 -17.41
N ALA A 103 -12.11 -17.61 -16.35
CA ALA A 103 -11.50 -18.78 -15.72
C ALA A 103 -12.38 -19.39 -14.61
N GLY A 104 -13.53 -18.80 -14.27
CA GLY A 104 -14.41 -19.27 -13.20
C GLY A 104 -13.87 -19.01 -11.78
N VAL A 105 -12.93 -18.07 -11.62
CA VAL A 105 -12.35 -17.71 -10.30
C VAL A 105 -13.26 -16.72 -9.60
N GLY A 106 -13.95 -17.14 -8.55
CA GLY A 106 -14.92 -16.33 -7.83
C GLY A 106 -14.40 -15.66 -6.55
N ARG A 107 -13.16 -15.89 -6.12
CA ARG A 107 -12.58 -15.28 -4.91
C ARG A 107 -11.56 -14.22 -5.27
N PHE A 108 -11.81 -12.96 -4.86
CA PHE A 108 -10.95 -11.82 -5.20
C PHE A 108 -10.66 -10.98 -3.94
N VAL A 109 -9.40 -10.69 -3.68
CA VAL A 109 -8.97 -9.82 -2.56
C VAL A 109 -8.24 -8.61 -3.13
N LEU A 110 -8.80 -7.42 -2.91
CA LEU A 110 -8.23 -6.16 -3.40
C LEU A 110 -7.49 -5.41 -2.29
N MET A 111 -6.28 -4.96 -2.59
CA MET A 111 -5.62 -3.93 -1.80
C MET A 111 -6.03 -2.53 -2.29
N SER A 112 -6.90 -1.89 -1.54
CA SER A 112 -7.26 -0.48 -1.70
C SER A 112 -6.37 0.40 -0.80
N ALA A 113 -6.89 1.51 -0.31
CA ALA A 113 -6.21 2.38 0.65
C ALA A 113 -7.21 3.05 1.57
N ASN A 114 -6.81 3.36 2.80
CA ASN A 114 -7.64 4.16 3.68
C ASN A 114 -7.79 5.59 3.13
N GLY A 115 -8.95 6.23 3.36
CA GLY A 115 -9.26 7.56 2.82
C GLY A 115 -9.69 7.58 1.35
N VAL A 116 -9.94 6.43 0.71
CA VAL A 116 -10.47 6.34 -0.66
C VAL A 116 -11.88 6.93 -0.73
N LYS A 117 -12.11 7.80 -1.72
CA LYS A 117 -13.39 8.51 -1.94
C LYS A 117 -13.57 8.91 -3.40
N PRO A 118 -14.82 9.09 -3.89
CA PRO A 118 -15.10 9.37 -5.30
C PRO A 118 -14.69 10.76 -5.77
N ASP A 119 -14.65 11.74 -4.86
CA ASP A 119 -14.37 13.16 -5.11
C ASP A 119 -12.96 13.60 -4.65
N GLY A 120 -12.10 12.64 -4.38
CA GLY A 120 -10.73 12.87 -3.90
C GLY A 120 -9.71 13.19 -5.00
N THR A 121 -8.43 12.98 -4.68
CA THR A 121 -7.31 13.06 -5.63
C THR A 121 -7.45 12.00 -6.74
N ALA A 122 -6.65 12.12 -7.80
CA ALA A 122 -6.66 11.13 -8.88
C ALA A 122 -6.37 9.70 -8.36
N TYR A 123 -5.45 9.57 -7.41
CA TYR A 123 -5.18 8.31 -6.69
C TYR A 123 -6.43 7.78 -5.97
N GLN A 124 -7.09 8.61 -5.16
CA GLN A 124 -8.26 8.19 -4.39
C GLN A 124 -9.43 7.78 -5.29
N ARG A 125 -9.65 8.53 -6.39
CA ARG A 125 -10.71 8.21 -7.37
C ARG A 125 -10.46 6.89 -8.08
N SER A 126 -9.24 6.64 -8.57
CA SER A 126 -8.93 5.40 -9.28
C SER A 126 -9.06 4.17 -8.37
N LYS A 127 -8.66 4.28 -7.10
CA LYS A 127 -8.88 3.22 -6.11
C LYS A 127 -10.36 3.02 -5.81
N HIS A 128 -11.15 4.10 -5.70
CA HIS A 128 -12.60 4.00 -5.53
C HIS A 128 -13.27 3.28 -6.71
N GLN A 129 -12.92 3.65 -7.94
CA GLN A 129 -13.43 2.99 -9.14
C GLN A 129 -13.08 1.49 -9.18
N ALA A 130 -11.87 1.14 -8.75
CA ALA A 130 -11.46 -0.26 -8.62
C ALA A 130 -12.29 -1.04 -7.59
N GLU A 131 -12.59 -0.42 -6.43
CA GLU A 131 -13.47 -1.04 -5.44
C GLU A 131 -14.87 -1.29 -5.98
N GLU A 132 -15.46 -0.32 -6.67
CA GLU A 132 -16.80 -0.46 -7.25
C GLU A 132 -16.83 -1.53 -8.36
N ALA A 133 -15.78 -1.62 -9.20
CA ALA A 133 -15.65 -2.68 -10.19
C ALA A 133 -15.59 -4.07 -9.55
N VAL A 134 -14.84 -4.23 -8.44
CA VAL A 134 -14.76 -5.50 -7.70
C VAL A 134 -16.11 -5.88 -7.09
N LYS A 135 -16.79 -4.93 -6.42
CA LYS A 135 -18.12 -5.14 -5.81
C LYS A 135 -19.16 -5.58 -6.83
N ALA A 136 -19.12 -4.99 -8.04
CA ALA A 136 -20.07 -5.27 -9.11
C ALA A 136 -19.81 -6.61 -9.83
N SER A 137 -18.55 -7.06 -9.88
CA SER A 137 -18.13 -8.14 -10.79
C SER A 137 -17.76 -9.45 -10.12
N CYS A 138 -17.46 -9.44 -8.82
CA CYS A 138 -16.96 -10.62 -8.12
C CYS A 138 -17.92 -11.04 -6.99
N PRO A 139 -18.39 -12.30 -6.93
CA PRO A 139 -19.34 -12.73 -5.90
C PRO A 139 -18.71 -12.87 -4.50
N ARG A 140 -17.44 -13.23 -4.40
CA ARG A 140 -16.74 -13.47 -3.13
C ARG A 140 -15.53 -12.55 -3.01
N TRP A 141 -15.79 -11.25 -2.92
CA TRP A 141 -14.73 -10.24 -2.80
C TRP A 141 -14.43 -9.90 -1.34
N THR A 142 -13.21 -9.45 -1.09
CA THR A 142 -12.80 -8.74 0.13
C THR A 142 -11.93 -7.56 -0.27
N ILE A 143 -12.16 -6.40 0.32
CA ILE A 143 -11.36 -5.20 0.08
C ILE A 143 -10.68 -4.81 1.39
N PHE A 144 -9.36 -4.66 1.35
CA PHE A 144 -8.60 -4.10 2.45
C PHE A 144 -8.16 -2.68 2.13
N ARG A 145 -8.40 -1.76 3.05
CA ARG A 145 -7.98 -0.36 3.03
C ARG A 145 -6.91 -0.11 4.09
N PRO A 146 -5.65 -0.46 3.82
CA PRO A 146 -4.58 -0.17 4.77
C PRO A 146 -4.32 1.33 4.89
N SER A 147 -3.94 1.76 6.10
CA SER A 147 -3.26 3.03 6.36
C SER A 147 -1.84 2.99 5.81
N VAL A 148 -0.98 3.95 6.17
CA VAL A 148 0.44 3.91 5.81
C VAL A 148 1.09 2.66 6.39
N ILE A 149 1.73 1.87 5.53
CA ILE A 149 2.29 0.56 5.92
C ILE A 149 3.76 0.73 6.27
N PHE A 150 4.20 0.15 7.39
CA PHE A 150 5.59 0.13 7.80
C PHE A 150 6.11 -1.29 8.02
N GLY A 151 7.42 -1.49 7.86
CA GLY A 151 8.10 -2.75 8.15
C GLY A 151 9.33 -2.98 7.27
N PRO A 152 10.04 -4.10 7.42
CA PRO A 152 11.28 -4.38 6.69
C PRO A 152 11.11 -4.23 5.17
N PRO A 153 11.93 -3.41 4.49
CA PRO A 153 11.71 -3.03 3.09
C PRO A 153 11.99 -4.18 2.10
N GLN A 154 12.80 -5.17 2.48
CA GLN A 154 13.19 -6.29 1.61
C GLN A 154 13.68 -5.85 0.22
N GLY A 155 14.53 -4.82 0.18
CA GLY A 155 15.05 -4.25 -1.06
C GLY A 155 14.07 -3.35 -1.84
N ARG A 156 12.92 -3.01 -1.24
CA ARG A 156 11.88 -2.16 -1.83
C ARG A 156 11.73 -0.89 -1.01
N MET A 157 11.17 0.16 -1.62
CA MET A 157 10.89 1.39 -0.88
C MET A 157 9.59 1.24 -0.06
N GLU A 158 9.65 1.60 1.22
CA GLU A 158 8.50 1.69 2.10
C GLU A 158 8.48 3.03 2.84
N PHE A 159 7.38 3.31 3.52
CA PHE A 159 7.09 4.63 4.09
C PHE A 159 8.17 5.15 5.04
N CYS A 160 8.58 4.37 6.04
CA CYS A 160 9.55 4.83 7.03
C CYS A 160 10.97 4.92 6.48
N THR A 161 11.37 4.02 5.58
CA THR A 161 12.65 4.09 4.87
C THR A 161 12.71 5.34 3.98
N GLN A 162 11.61 5.67 3.32
CA GLN A 162 11.53 6.90 2.52
C GLN A 162 11.65 8.14 3.42
N LEU A 163 10.89 8.21 4.52
CA LEU A 163 10.97 9.34 5.46
C LEU A 163 12.34 9.47 6.11
N ARG A 164 12.98 8.34 6.47
CA ARG A 164 14.36 8.35 6.95
C ARG A 164 15.28 9.00 5.92
N ARG A 165 15.30 8.49 4.69
CA ARG A 165 16.17 8.98 3.62
C ARG A 165 15.91 10.45 3.29
N ASP A 166 14.65 10.82 3.08
CA ASP A 166 14.29 12.12 2.50
C ASP A 166 14.18 13.24 3.57
N ILE A 167 13.92 12.87 4.83
CA ILE A 167 13.71 13.85 5.91
C ILE A 167 14.74 13.68 7.02
N ILE A 168 14.86 12.50 7.64
CA ILE A 168 15.66 12.35 8.84
C ILE A 168 17.16 12.46 8.53
N ASP A 169 17.62 11.83 7.47
CA ASP A 169 19.04 11.85 7.04
C ASP A 169 19.41 13.13 6.29
N SER A 170 18.41 13.90 5.82
CA SER A 170 18.62 15.22 5.17
C SER A 170 19.22 16.22 6.15
N PRO A 171 20.12 17.13 5.71
CA PRO A 171 20.62 18.24 6.55
C PRO A 171 19.55 19.33 6.82
N LEU A 172 18.46 19.37 6.06
CA LEU A 172 17.39 20.35 6.22
C LEU A 172 16.49 20.01 7.41
N PRO A 173 15.91 20.99 8.12
CA PRO A 173 14.89 20.74 9.13
C PRO A 173 13.70 19.93 8.58
N ALA A 174 13.13 19.06 9.40
CA ALA A 174 11.94 18.32 9.04
C ALA A 174 10.71 19.24 9.02
N PRO A 175 9.86 19.17 7.97
CA PRO A 175 8.70 20.05 7.87
C PRO A 175 7.54 19.51 8.74
N LEU A 176 7.04 20.38 9.61
CA LEU A 176 5.74 20.19 10.28
C LEU A 176 4.67 20.97 9.51
N PHE A 177 3.96 20.28 8.62
CA PHE A 177 2.98 20.92 7.75
C PHE A 177 1.78 21.47 8.53
N TYR A 178 1.24 22.63 8.08
CA TYR A 178 0.01 23.21 8.59
C TYR A 178 -0.82 23.84 7.45
N PRO A 179 -2.17 23.83 7.55
CA PRO A 179 -3.03 24.20 6.42
C PRO A 179 -3.27 25.70 6.25
N GLY A 180 -3.08 26.51 7.28
CA GLY A 180 -3.43 27.95 7.30
C GLY A 180 -2.27 28.91 7.06
N LEU A 181 -2.49 30.19 7.39
CA LEU A 181 -1.46 31.22 7.39
C LEU A 181 -0.64 31.25 8.69
N LEU A 182 -1.22 30.78 9.78
CA LEU A 182 -0.57 30.70 11.08
C LEU A 182 -0.15 29.25 11.37
N PRO A 183 1.00 29.02 12.02
CA PRO A 183 1.54 27.68 12.27
C PRO A 183 0.81 26.91 13.39
N THR A 184 -0.47 27.19 13.60
CA THR A 184 -1.29 26.50 14.58
C THR A 184 -1.51 25.05 14.15
N GLY A 185 -1.26 24.10 15.05
CA GLY A 185 -1.42 22.67 14.77
C GLY A 185 -0.41 22.11 13.75
N ALA A 186 0.78 22.73 13.62
CA ALA A 186 1.81 22.24 12.72
C ALA A 186 2.19 20.79 13.05
N GLY A 187 2.01 19.88 12.07
CA GLY A 187 2.28 18.45 12.24
C GLY A 187 1.28 17.70 13.13
N ALA A 188 0.10 18.26 13.42
CA ALA A 188 -0.89 17.65 14.31
C ALA A 188 -1.85 16.67 13.61
N PHE A 189 -1.88 16.64 12.27
CA PHE A 189 -2.68 15.64 11.56
C PHE A 189 -2.19 14.22 11.89
N GLN A 190 -3.14 13.29 11.95
CA GLN A 190 -2.88 11.96 12.48
C GLN A 190 -2.89 10.89 11.39
N LEU A 191 -1.98 9.94 11.53
CA LEU A 191 -1.94 8.71 10.78
C LEU A 191 -1.95 7.54 11.78
N ALA A 192 -2.47 6.39 11.36
CA ALA A 192 -2.40 5.18 12.16
C ALA A 192 -1.57 4.11 11.42
N PRO A 193 -0.22 4.18 11.45
CA PRO A 193 0.65 3.29 10.69
C PRO A 193 0.40 1.83 11.06
N VAL A 194 0.24 0.97 10.04
CA VAL A 194 -0.02 -0.46 10.19
C VAL A 194 1.23 -1.28 9.84
N ALA A 195 1.53 -2.29 10.65
CA ALA A 195 2.65 -3.17 10.37
C ALA A 195 2.39 -4.07 9.15
N ILE A 196 3.39 -4.20 8.30
CA ILE A 196 3.28 -5.07 7.09
C ILE A 196 2.97 -6.53 7.44
N ALA A 197 3.43 -7.01 8.58
CA ALA A 197 3.12 -8.36 9.05
C ALA A 197 1.63 -8.55 9.30
N ASP A 198 0.95 -7.54 9.88
CA ASP A 198 -0.49 -7.59 10.14
C ASP A 198 -1.28 -7.53 8.84
N VAL A 199 -0.84 -6.69 7.90
CA VAL A 199 -1.42 -6.62 6.54
C VAL A 199 -1.28 -7.98 5.85
N ALA A 200 -0.10 -8.58 5.86
CA ALA A 200 0.12 -9.88 5.23
C ALA A 200 -0.76 -10.97 5.85
N GLN A 201 -0.85 -11.02 7.19
CA GLN A 201 -1.75 -11.94 7.89
C GLN A 201 -3.23 -11.70 7.51
N ALA A 202 -3.67 -10.44 7.38
CA ALA A 202 -5.05 -10.14 7.02
C ALA A 202 -5.39 -10.71 5.63
N PHE A 203 -4.52 -10.50 4.65
CA PHE A 203 -4.71 -11.03 3.30
C PHE A 203 -4.75 -12.55 3.26
N VAL A 204 -3.82 -13.22 3.96
CA VAL A 204 -3.75 -14.69 3.97
C VAL A 204 -4.95 -15.31 4.70
N ARG A 205 -5.27 -14.80 5.89
CA ARG A 205 -6.38 -15.35 6.69
C ARG A 205 -7.74 -15.12 6.04
N ALA A 206 -7.93 -14.02 5.33
CA ALA A 206 -9.18 -13.74 4.62
C ALA A 206 -9.50 -14.78 3.52
N LEU A 207 -8.50 -15.42 2.93
CA LEU A 207 -8.73 -16.42 1.87
C LEU A 207 -9.60 -17.60 2.33
N THR A 208 -9.51 -17.95 3.59
CA THR A 208 -10.20 -19.11 4.21
C THR A 208 -11.31 -18.71 5.20
N ARG A 209 -11.64 -17.41 5.28
CA ARG A 209 -12.68 -16.87 6.17
C ARG A 209 -13.87 -16.34 5.36
N PRO A 210 -14.96 -17.12 5.21
CA PRO A 210 -16.16 -16.69 4.48
C PRO A 210 -16.76 -15.40 5.04
N GLU A 211 -16.59 -15.14 6.34
CA GLU A 211 -17.09 -13.94 7.02
C GLU A 211 -16.45 -12.64 6.51
N THR A 212 -15.38 -12.75 5.73
CA THR A 212 -14.73 -11.61 5.09
C THR A 212 -15.29 -11.31 3.70
N GLU A 213 -16.07 -12.22 3.12
CA GLU A 213 -16.63 -12.06 1.77
C GLU A 213 -17.71 -10.97 1.76
N GLY A 214 -17.73 -10.19 0.69
CA GLY A 214 -18.63 -9.06 0.53
C GLY A 214 -18.34 -7.88 1.47
N ARG A 215 -17.14 -7.79 2.04
CA ARG A 215 -16.81 -6.76 3.03
C ARG A 215 -15.56 -5.96 2.68
N THR A 216 -15.60 -4.70 3.07
CA THR A 216 -14.45 -3.80 3.06
C THR A 216 -13.97 -3.61 4.50
N PHE A 217 -12.68 -3.73 4.74
CA PHE A 217 -12.04 -3.58 6.04
C PHE A 217 -10.95 -2.53 5.99
N GLU A 218 -10.93 -1.66 6.98
CA GLU A 218 -9.82 -0.76 7.22
C GLU A 218 -8.73 -1.49 8.03
N LEU A 219 -7.46 -1.29 7.67
CA LEU A 219 -6.31 -1.85 8.38
C LEU A 219 -5.41 -0.72 8.88
N CYS A 220 -5.51 -0.41 10.16
CA CYS A 220 -4.71 0.61 10.84
C CYS A 220 -3.92 0.01 12.00
N GLY A 221 -2.84 0.66 12.37
CA GLY A 221 -2.18 0.35 13.64
C GLY A 221 -3.08 0.66 14.84
N PRO A 222 -2.77 0.13 16.03
CA PRO A 222 -3.63 0.22 17.21
C PRO A 222 -3.75 1.65 17.75
N GLU A 223 -2.80 2.53 17.44
CA GLU A 223 -2.78 3.90 17.94
C GLU A 223 -2.52 4.91 16.82
N PRO A 224 -3.34 5.96 16.69
CA PRO A 224 -3.00 7.10 15.84
C PRO A 224 -1.77 7.84 16.38
N LYS A 225 -0.93 8.32 15.47
CA LYS A 225 0.24 9.16 15.76
C LYS A 225 0.16 10.43 14.94
N SER A 226 0.48 11.57 15.54
CA SER A 226 0.66 12.82 14.79
C SER A 226 1.87 12.71 13.85
N TRP A 227 1.88 13.50 12.80
CA TRP A 227 3.04 13.59 11.89
C TRP A 227 4.34 13.87 12.63
N LYS A 228 4.28 14.73 13.65
CA LYS A 228 5.43 15.03 14.51
C LYS A 228 5.91 13.79 15.25
N GLU A 229 5.03 13.04 15.92
CA GLU A 229 5.38 11.80 16.64
C GLU A 229 5.94 10.73 15.71
N ILE A 230 5.43 10.62 14.48
CA ILE A 230 5.97 9.69 13.48
C ILE A 230 7.43 10.03 13.16
N LEU A 231 7.73 11.29 12.87
CA LEU A 231 9.10 11.74 12.59
C LEU A 231 10.03 11.58 13.80
N GLU A 232 9.53 11.87 15.01
CA GLU A 232 10.28 11.66 16.27
C GLU A 232 10.60 10.18 16.49
N THR A 233 9.63 9.30 16.27
CA THR A 233 9.80 7.84 16.42
C THR A 233 10.81 7.29 15.40
N ILE A 234 10.74 7.73 14.12
CA ILE A 234 11.71 7.32 13.10
C ILE A 234 13.12 7.83 13.44
N ALA A 235 13.26 9.10 13.86
CA ALA A 235 14.54 9.65 14.24
C ALA A 235 15.15 8.89 15.44
N ALA A 236 14.37 8.62 16.47
CA ALA A 236 14.78 7.83 17.64
C ALA A 236 15.17 6.40 17.26
N ALA A 237 14.47 5.76 16.32
CA ALA A 237 14.79 4.40 15.87
C ALA A 237 16.18 4.29 15.21
N VAL A 238 16.71 5.39 14.67
CA VAL A 238 18.05 5.45 14.06
C VAL A 238 19.04 6.26 14.90
N ASP A 239 18.75 6.45 16.19
CA ASP A 239 19.57 7.17 17.17
C ASP A 239 19.91 8.62 16.75
N LYS A 240 18.99 9.29 16.05
CA LYS A 240 19.15 10.68 15.60
C LYS A 240 18.20 11.64 16.32
N ARG A 241 18.59 12.90 16.37
CA ARG A 241 17.72 14.02 16.72
C ARG A 241 17.50 14.88 15.49
N LYS A 242 16.26 15.26 15.24
CA LYS A 242 15.90 16.05 14.06
C LYS A 242 15.27 17.39 14.47
N LEU A 243 15.83 18.48 13.99
CA LEU A 243 15.19 19.79 14.09
C LEU A 243 13.92 19.78 13.23
N MET A 244 12.81 20.18 13.81
CA MET A 244 11.51 20.24 13.13
C MET A 244 11.00 21.66 13.12
N LEU A 245 10.57 22.15 11.97
CA LEU A 245 10.08 23.52 11.81
C LEU A 245 8.69 23.53 11.15
N PRO A 246 7.80 24.44 11.55
CA PRO A 246 6.53 24.64 10.87
C PRO A 246 6.74 24.99 9.40
N ALA A 247 5.99 24.33 8.52
CA ALA A 247 6.04 24.54 7.07
C ALA A 247 4.61 24.76 6.53
N PRO A 248 4.32 25.90 5.86
CA PRO A 248 2.99 26.15 5.29
C PRO A 248 2.73 25.22 4.12
N ALA A 249 1.69 24.41 4.22
CA ALA A 249 1.33 23.45 3.18
C ALA A 249 1.04 24.12 1.82
N ILE A 250 0.52 25.34 1.83
CA ILE A 250 0.23 26.08 0.61
C ILE A 250 1.50 26.34 -0.22
N GLY A 251 2.60 26.69 0.43
CA GLY A 251 3.89 26.89 -0.26
C GLY A 251 4.43 25.59 -0.88
N VAL A 252 4.33 24.49 -0.13
CA VAL A 252 4.75 23.15 -0.62
C VAL A 252 3.84 22.65 -1.74
N LYS A 253 2.51 22.85 -1.63
CA LYS A 253 1.55 22.53 -2.71
C LYS A 253 1.83 23.33 -3.99
N THR A 254 2.20 24.61 -3.87
CA THR A 254 2.55 25.44 -5.02
C THR A 254 3.85 24.96 -5.67
N ALA A 255 4.87 24.66 -4.87
CA ALA A 255 6.12 24.09 -5.37
C ALA A 255 5.88 22.73 -6.03
N ALA A 256 5.09 21.86 -5.39
CA ALA A 256 4.72 20.56 -5.97
C ALA A 256 3.98 20.72 -7.31
N ALA A 257 3.05 21.67 -7.42
CA ALA A 257 2.33 21.91 -8.68
C ALA A 257 3.25 22.30 -9.86
N LEU A 258 4.42 22.86 -9.56
CA LEU A 258 5.42 23.24 -10.58
C LEU A 258 6.44 22.12 -10.85
N PHE A 259 6.78 21.33 -9.83
CA PHE A 259 7.93 20.44 -9.85
C PHE A 259 7.59 18.95 -9.67
N ASP A 260 6.35 18.56 -9.37
CA ASP A 260 5.96 17.17 -9.12
C ASP A 260 6.15 16.23 -10.34
N ARG A 261 6.19 16.77 -11.56
CA ARG A 261 6.57 16.07 -12.78
C ARG A 261 8.02 15.57 -12.79
N PHE A 262 8.88 16.13 -11.93
CA PHE A 262 10.28 15.77 -11.88
C PHE A 262 10.51 14.67 -10.80
N PRO A 263 11.18 13.55 -11.13
CA PRO A 263 11.41 12.46 -10.18
C PRO A 263 12.19 12.84 -8.91
N TRP A 264 13.01 13.92 -8.99
CA TRP A 264 13.80 14.39 -7.85
C TRP A 264 12.98 15.18 -6.81
N PHE A 265 11.76 15.64 -7.15
CA PHE A 265 10.92 16.37 -6.20
C PHE A 265 10.29 15.38 -5.21
N PRO A 266 10.44 15.56 -3.88
CA PRO A 266 10.23 14.49 -2.90
C PRO A 266 8.76 14.10 -2.69
N ILE A 267 7.82 15.02 -2.93
CA ILE A 267 6.38 14.78 -2.67
C ILE A 267 5.51 15.38 -3.77
N SER A 268 4.52 14.63 -4.26
CA SER A 268 3.54 15.21 -5.20
C SER A 268 2.47 16.02 -4.47
N ARG A 269 1.74 16.84 -5.22
CA ARG A 269 0.60 17.61 -4.70
C ARG A 269 -0.46 16.70 -4.08
N ASP A 270 -0.78 15.59 -4.75
CA ASP A 270 -1.77 14.62 -4.30
C ASP A 270 -1.29 13.90 -3.03
N GLN A 271 -0.03 13.50 -2.97
CA GLN A 271 0.56 12.89 -1.77
C GLN A 271 0.49 13.82 -0.55
N LEU A 272 0.84 15.11 -0.72
CA LEU A 272 0.75 16.08 0.39
C LEU A 272 -0.72 16.31 0.81
N THR A 273 -1.64 16.34 -0.15
CA THR A 273 -3.07 16.51 0.15
C THR A 273 -3.58 15.32 0.97
N MET A 274 -3.32 14.09 0.53
CA MET A 274 -3.70 12.87 1.25
C MET A 274 -3.03 12.76 2.63
N LEU A 275 -1.75 13.13 2.72
CA LEU A 275 -1.03 13.15 3.99
C LEU A 275 -1.70 14.06 5.01
N MET A 276 -2.11 15.26 4.60
CA MET A 276 -2.72 16.26 5.49
C MET A 276 -4.20 15.99 5.81
N GLU A 277 -4.90 15.21 4.98
CA GLU A 277 -6.25 14.71 5.32
C GLU A 277 -6.21 13.79 6.53
N GLY A 278 -5.03 13.24 6.84
CA GLY A 278 -4.87 12.22 7.86
C GLY A 278 -5.20 10.83 7.33
N ASN A 279 -4.91 9.82 8.14
CA ASN A 279 -5.14 8.43 7.75
C ASN A 279 -5.36 7.57 9.01
N VAL A 280 -6.52 7.75 9.63
CA VAL A 280 -6.97 7.02 10.81
C VAL A 280 -8.20 6.20 10.43
N CYS A 281 -8.30 4.98 10.94
CA CYS A 281 -9.44 4.12 10.67
C CYS A 281 -10.62 4.45 11.61
N ALA A 282 -11.82 4.36 11.05
CA ALA A 282 -13.07 4.42 11.81
C ALA A 282 -13.51 3.03 12.29
N ASP A 283 -13.08 1.96 11.58
CA ASP A 283 -13.46 0.58 11.86
C ASP A 283 -12.22 -0.30 12.08
N ALA A 284 -12.14 -0.98 13.21
CA ALA A 284 -11.11 -1.95 13.55
C ALA A 284 -11.62 -3.40 13.55
N SER A 285 -12.79 -3.67 12.96
CA SER A 285 -13.46 -4.99 13.00
C SER A 285 -12.67 -6.11 12.30
N ALA A 286 -11.69 -5.77 11.44
CA ALA A 286 -10.85 -6.75 10.77
C ALA A 286 -10.02 -7.60 11.75
N TYR A 287 -9.45 -6.98 12.76
CA TYR A 287 -8.49 -7.63 13.66
C TYR A 287 -9.11 -8.76 14.50
N PRO A 288 -10.19 -8.53 15.26
CA PRO A 288 -10.83 -9.62 16.02
C PRO A 288 -11.40 -10.69 15.09
N LEU A 289 -11.98 -10.31 13.93
CA LEU A 289 -12.52 -11.27 12.97
C LEU A 289 -11.43 -12.19 12.41
N LEU A 290 -10.27 -11.64 12.12
CA LEU A 290 -9.13 -12.37 11.56
C LEU A 290 -8.21 -12.97 12.63
N GLY A 291 -8.44 -12.69 13.92
CA GLY A 291 -7.60 -13.16 15.03
C GLY A 291 -6.19 -12.57 14.98
N ILE A 292 -6.06 -11.29 14.60
CA ILE A 292 -4.77 -10.57 14.52
C ILE A 292 -4.68 -9.63 15.72
N ASP A 293 -3.51 -9.61 16.36
CA ASP A 293 -3.15 -8.61 17.36
C ASP A 293 -2.23 -7.58 16.70
N PRO A 294 -2.73 -6.35 16.43
CA PRO A 294 -2.00 -5.39 15.62
C PRO A 294 -0.77 -4.83 16.32
N GLN A 295 0.36 -4.83 15.62
CA GLN A 295 1.64 -4.38 16.14
C GLN A 295 1.69 -2.85 16.23
N PRO A 296 2.14 -2.28 17.37
CA PRO A 296 2.23 -0.84 17.53
C PRO A 296 3.41 -0.23 16.77
N PHE A 297 3.25 1.03 16.38
CA PHE A 297 4.30 1.85 15.76
C PHE A 297 5.22 2.42 16.85
N THR A 298 6.36 1.78 17.07
CA THR A 298 7.31 2.12 18.14
C THR A 298 8.75 2.12 17.64
N VAL A 299 9.68 2.66 18.42
CA VAL A 299 11.12 2.59 18.14
C VAL A 299 11.58 1.14 17.96
N GLU A 300 11.03 0.22 18.74
CA GLU A 300 11.35 -1.21 18.68
C GLU A 300 10.92 -1.83 17.36
N SER A 301 9.69 -1.59 16.92
CA SER A 301 9.16 -2.10 15.64
C SER A 301 9.85 -1.51 14.41
N LEU A 302 10.57 -0.39 14.57
CA LEU A 302 11.35 0.28 13.53
C LEU A 302 12.86 -0.05 13.55
N ARG A 303 13.32 -1.02 14.35
CA ARG A 303 14.74 -1.39 14.40
C ARG A 303 15.35 -1.76 13.06
N TYR A 304 14.54 -2.26 12.11
CA TYR A 304 15.01 -2.58 10.76
C TYR A 304 15.59 -1.36 10.04
N LEU A 305 15.22 -0.15 10.44
CA LEU A 305 15.79 1.08 9.87
C LEU A 305 17.29 1.26 10.19
N ARG A 306 17.83 0.60 11.23
CA ARG A 306 19.27 0.69 11.56
C ARG A 306 20.15 -0.06 10.57
N ALA A 307 19.63 -1.11 9.95
CA ALA A 307 20.37 -2.02 9.07
C ALA A 307 20.55 -1.52 7.63
N GLY A 308 20.01 -0.33 7.28
CA GLY A 308 20.04 0.25 5.94
C GLY A 308 20.87 1.53 5.84
#